data_bb42b2ab138f57674343ef3e477f53ae
#
_entry.id   bb42b2ab138f57674343ef3e477f53ae
#
_cell.length_a   1.000
_cell.length_b   1.000
_cell.length_c   1.000
_cell.angle_alpha   90.00
_cell.angle_beta   90.00
_cell.angle_gamma   90.00
#
_symmetry.space_group_name_H-M   'P 1'
#
loop_
_entity.id
_entity.type
_entity.pdbx_description
1 polymer ?
#
loop_
_entity_poly.entity_id
_entity_poly.type
_entity_poly.pdbx_seq_one_letter_code
_entity_poly.pdbx_strand_id
1 'polypeptide(L)'
;KARHLLVMAAMAFTFDNTYARLPDRFHARVAPTKVREPRLVKVNRALASMLGLDPAELESPEGAQLLAGNVLPEGAEPIALAYAGHQFGSFVRQLGDGRAILLGEVVGTDGKRRDVQLKGAGRTPFSRGGDGRAALGPVLREYVVSEAMAALGVPTTRALAAVTTGEV
;
A
#
# COMPACT_ATOMS: atom_id res chain seq x y z
N LYS A 1 29.43 23.82 -17.54
CA LYS A 1 28.78 23.11 -16.41
C LYS A 1 27.55 22.41 -16.95
N ALA A 2 27.67 21.14 -17.31
CA ALA A 2 26.55 20.32 -17.76
C ALA A 2 25.65 20.06 -16.54
N ARG A 3 24.42 20.58 -16.54
CA ARG A 3 23.37 20.14 -15.62
C ARG A 3 22.89 18.79 -16.11
N HIS A 4 23.27 17.74 -15.42
CA HIS A 4 22.65 16.44 -15.57
C HIS A 4 21.21 16.57 -15.06
N LEU A 5 20.24 16.61 -15.97
CA LEU A 5 18.83 16.41 -15.68
C LEU A 5 18.71 14.90 -15.43
N LEU A 6 18.69 14.48 -14.16
CA LEU A 6 18.31 13.12 -13.80
C LEU A 6 16.81 13.03 -14.06
N VAL A 7 16.44 12.51 -15.24
CA VAL A 7 15.08 12.07 -15.50
C VAL A 7 14.93 10.80 -14.67
N MET A 8 14.43 10.94 -13.44
CA MET A 8 13.93 9.80 -12.69
C MET A 8 12.75 9.26 -13.50
N ALA A 9 12.93 8.07 -14.10
CA ALA A 9 11.80 7.33 -14.62
C ALA A 9 10.86 7.11 -13.42
N ALA A 10 9.71 7.77 -13.44
CA ALA A 10 8.72 7.57 -12.42
C ALA A 10 8.31 6.11 -12.48
N MET A 11 8.40 5.38 -11.37
CA MET A 11 7.85 4.03 -11.28
C MET A 11 6.40 4.07 -11.71
N ALA A 12 6.09 3.49 -12.88
CA ALA A 12 4.84 3.71 -13.56
C ALA A 12 3.76 2.76 -13.05
N PHE A 13 3.14 3.10 -11.90
CA PHE A 13 1.81 2.58 -11.63
C PHE A 13 0.84 3.24 -12.61
N THR A 14 0.18 2.46 -13.44
CA THR A 14 -0.93 2.97 -14.25
C THR A 14 -2.20 2.87 -13.45
N PHE A 15 -2.51 3.93 -12.69
CA PHE A 15 -3.71 3.96 -11.86
C PHE A 15 -4.98 4.24 -12.69
N ASP A 16 -6.06 3.53 -12.33
CA ASP A 16 -7.42 3.79 -12.76
C ASP A 16 -8.34 3.81 -11.52
N ASN A 17 -8.33 4.93 -10.83
CA ASN A 17 -8.92 5.12 -9.50
C ASN A 17 -10.45 5.23 -9.59
N THR A 18 -11.16 4.11 -9.38
CA THR A 18 -12.62 4.11 -9.35
C THR A 18 -13.18 4.42 -7.96
N TYR A 19 -12.53 3.93 -6.91
CA TYR A 19 -12.99 4.11 -5.53
C TYR A 19 -12.91 5.56 -5.07
N ALA A 20 -11.85 6.29 -5.44
CA ALA A 20 -11.68 7.70 -5.11
C ALA A 20 -12.72 8.63 -5.75
N ARG A 21 -13.49 8.14 -6.73
CA ARG A 21 -14.63 8.83 -7.37
C ARG A 21 -15.97 8.61 -6.66
N LEU A 22 -16.02 7.73 -5.65
CA LEU A 22 -17.22 7.55 -4.83
C LEU A 22 -17.47 8.79 -3.94
N PRO A 23 -18.70 9.00 -3.46
CA PRO A 23 -18.99 10.08 -2.52
C PRO A 23 -18.12 10.03 -1.24
N ASP A 24 -17.80 11.19 -0.66
CA ASP A 24 -16.89 11.35 0.48
C ASP A 24 -17.28 10.54 1.73
N ARG A 25 -18.53 10.07 1.83
CA ARG A 25 -18.92 9.17 2.93
C ARG A 25 -18.28 7.77 2.87
N PHE A 26 -17.67 7.39 1.74
CA PHE A 26 -17.02 6.09 1.55
C PHE A 26 -15.52 6.11 1.80
N HIS A 27 -14.90 7.28 1.88
CA HIS A 27 -13.48 7.41 2.10
C HIS A 27 -13.11 8.78 2.69
N ALA A 28 -11.89 8.88 3.19
CA ALA A 28 -11.27 10.15 3.56
C ALA A 28 -9.94 10.29 2.80
N ARG A 29 -9.69 11.46 2.18
CA ARG A 29 -8.40 11.76 1.56
C ARG A 29 -7.35 11.92 2.65
N VAL A 30 -6.27 11.16 2.56
CA VAL A 30 -5.19 11.17 3.55
C VAL A 30 -3.88 10.69 2.92
N ALA A 31 -2.82 11.46 3.08
CA ALA A 31 -1.49 11.07 2.61
C ALA A 31 -0.79 10.15 3.65
N PRO A 32 0.07 9.22 3.20
CA PRO A 32 0.94 8.47 4.09
C PRO A 32 1.82 9.40 4.93
N THR A 33 2.02 9.02 6.19
CA THR A 33 2.97 9.73 7.06
C THR A 33 4.39 9.29 6.70
N LYS A 34 5.24 10.24 6.31
CA LYS A 34 6.64 9.97 5.96
C LYS A 34 7.38 9.26 7.09
N VAL A 35 8.27 8.37 6.72
CA VAL A 35 9.11 7.62 7.65
C VAL A 35 10.58 8.02 7.47
N ARG A 36 11.38 7.80 8.51
CA ARG A 36 12.71 8.34 8.62
C ARG A 36 13.72 7.67 7.68
N GLU A 37 13.71 6.34 7.65
CA GLU A 37 14.73 5.56 6.95
C GLU A 37 14.11 4.27 6.41
N PRO A 38 13.37 4.34 5.29
CA PRO A 38 12.76 3.16 4.73
C PRO A 38 13.83 2.23 4.16
N ARG A 39 13.74 0.94 4.53
CA ARG A 39 14.58 -0.12 3.99
C ARG A 39 13.73 -1.28 3.52
N LEU A 40 14.04 -1.78 2.34
CA LEU A 40 13.36 -2.94 1.78
C LEU A 40 13.70 -4.19 2.57
N VAL A 41 12.68 -4.96 2.93
CA VAL A 41 12.80 -6.32 3.48
C VAL A 41 12.62 -7.35 2.36
N LYS A 42 11.56 -7.20 1.57
CA LYS A 42 11.23 -8.15 0.50
C LYS A 42 10.30 -7.51 -0.54
N VAL A 43 10.49 -7.90 -1.81
CA VAL A 43 9.54 -7.70 -2.90
C VAL A 43 9.05 -9.06 -3.39
N ASN A 44 7.77 -9.17 -3.67
CA ASN A 44 7.15 -10.29 -4.38
C ASN A 44 7.26 -10.05 -5.88
N ARG A 45 8.37 -10.51 -6.47
CA ARG A 45 8.69 -10.26 -7.88
C ARG A 45 7.62 -10.78 -8.84
N ALA A 46 7.05 -11.96 -8.55
CA ALA A 46 6.00 -12.54 -9.38
C ALA A 46 4.72 -11.71 -9.34
N LEU A 47 4.32 -11.21 -8.16
CA LEU A 47 3.18 -10.33 -8.02
C LEU A 47 3.44 -8.97 -8.68
N ALA A 48 4.65 -8.40 -8.54
CA ALA A 48 5.04 -7.16 -9.21
C ALA A 48 4.87 -7.29 -10.74
N SER A 49 5.42 -8.34 -11.34
CA SER A 49 5.28 -8.59 -12.78
C SER A 49 3.82 -8.79 -13.20
N MET A 50 3.00 -9.48 -12.39
CA MET A 50 1.57 -9.64 -12.64
C MET A 50 0.80 -8.30 -12.62
N LEU A 51 1.26 -7.35 -11.80
CA LEU A 51 0.72 -5.99 -11.73
C LEU A 51 1.25 -5.08 -12.85
N GLY A 52 2.17 -5.57 -13.70
CA GLY A 52 2.80 -4.77 -14.74
C GLY A 52 3.92 -3.87 -14.24
N LEU A 53 4.45 -4.14 -13.05
CA LEU A 53 5.53 -3.37 -12.42
C LEU A 53 6.87 -4.06 -12.65
N ASP A 54 7.96 -3.27 -12.77
CA ASP A 54 9.31 -3.82 -12.80
C ASP A 54 9.77 -4.16 -11.36
N PRO A 55 10.03 -5.45 -11.04
CA PRO A 55 10.53 -5.83 -9.72
C PRO A 55 11.88 -5.19 -9.36
N ALA A 56 12.74 -4.90 -10.35
CA ALA A 56 14.04 -4.30 -10.11
C ALA A 56 13.91 -2.84 -9.66
N GLU A 57 12.96 -2.10 -10.24
CA GLU A 57 12.65 -0.74 -9.79
C GLU A 57 12.12 -0.72 -8.35
N LEU A 58 11.24 -1.68 -7.99
CA LEU A 58 10.73 -1.79 -6.62
C LEU A 58 11.82 -2.18 -5.61
N GLU A 59 12.86 -2.89 -6.05
CA GLU A 59 14.00 -3.28 -5.22
C GLU A 59 15.07 -2.17 -5.08
N SER A 60 14.90 -1.05 -5.77
CA SER A 60 15.80 0.10 -5.69
C SER A 60 15.61 0.92 -4.39
N PRO A 61 16.56 1.79 -4.02
CA PRO A 61 16.37 2.74 -2.93
C PRO A 61 15.13 3.63 -3.11
N GLU A 62 14.85 4.05 -4.34
CA GLU A 62 13.69 4.84 -4.72
C GLU A 62 12.40 4.02 -4.55
N GLY A 63 12.44 2.72 -4.87
CA GLY A 63 11.38 1.77 -4.63
C GLY A 63 11.04 1.65 -3.14
N ALA A 64 12.03 1.60 -2.28
CA ALA A 64 11.82 1.59 -0.83
C ALA A 64 11.11 2.87 -0.34
N GLN A 65 11.45 4.05 -0.88
CA GLN A 65 10.77 5.31 -0.56
C GLN A 65 9.29 5.28 -0.96
N LEU A 66 9.00 4.74 -2.14
CA LEU A 66 7.63 4.61 -2.64
C LEU A 66 6.84 3.59 -1.82
N LEU A 67 7.40 2.41 -1.58
CA LEU A 67 6.75 1.33 -0.81
C LEU A 67 6.50 1.71 0.66
N ALA A 68 7.27 2.66 1.19
CA ALA A 68 7.06 3.24 2.52
C ALA A 68 6.06 4.42 2.52
N GLY A 69 5.66 4.92 1.36
CA GLY A 69 4.77 6.07 1.23
C GLY A 69 5.47 7.44 1.38
N ASN A 70 6.79 7.49 1.38
CA ASN A 70 7.55 8.75 1.41
C ASN A 70 7.44 9.53 0.10
N VAL A 71 7.31 8.80 -1.00
CA VAL A 71 7.07 9.32 -2.35
C VAL A 71 5.82 8.66 -2.89
N LEU A 72 4.93 9.45 -3.46
CA LEU A 72 3.73 8.95 -4.11
C LEU A 72 3.99 8.76 -5.60
N PRO A 73 3.57 7.62 -6.19
CA PRO A 73 3.65 7.47 -7.64
C PRO A 73 2.68 8.43 -8.33
N GLU A 74 2.99 8.77 -9.59
CA GLU A 74 2.13 9.60 -10.41
C GLU A 74 0.73 8.97 -10.57
N GLY A 75 -0.31 9.81 -10.49
CA GLY A 75 -1.69 9.37 -10.57
C GLY A 75 -2.25 8.75 -9.28
N ALA A 76 -1.47 8.63 -8.20
CA ALA A 76 -1.98 8.17 -6.92
C ALA A 76 -2.99 9.15 -6.33
N GLU A 77 -4.10 8.63 -5.81
CA GLU A 77 -5.11 9.38 -5.05
C GLU A 77 -5.27 8.75 -3.66
N PRO A 78 -4.37 9.07 -2.70
CA PRO A 78 -4.34 8.37 -1.41
C PRO A 78 -5.59 8.62 -0.59
N ILE A 79 -6.27 7.53 -0.19
CA ILE A 79 -7.49 7.54 0.61
C ILE A 79 -7.49 6.46 1.68
N ALA A 80 -8.16 6.71 2.80
CA ALA A 80 -8.54 5.71 3.77
C ALA A 80 -10.01 5.36 3.59
N LEU A 81 -10.33 4.07 3.50
CA LEU A 81 -11.68 3.60 3.20
C LEU A 81 -12.55 3.64 4.45
N ALA A 82 -13.80 4.08 4.29
CA ALA A 82 -14.83 4.08 5.33
C ALA A 82 -15.78 2.91 5.12
N TYR A 83 -15.79 1.97 6.06
CA TYR A 83 -16.66 0.78 6.02
C TYR A 83 -17.06 0.34 7.43
N ALA A 84 -18.14 -0.43 7.52
CA ALA A 84 -18.53 -1.09 8.76
C ALA A 84 -17.80 -2.43 8.91
N GLY A 85 -17.67 -2.90 10.15
CA GLY A 85 -17.03 -4.19 10.39
C GLY A 85 -17.37 -4.77 11.76
N HIS A 86 -16.99 -6.03 11.97
CA HIS A 86 -17.06 -6.73 13.23
C HIS A 86 -15.67 -6.90 13.83
N GLN A 87 -15.46 -6.43 15.05
CA GLN A 87 -14.24 -6.66 15.81
C GLN A 87 -14.58 -6.97 17.26
N PHE A 88 -13.88 -7.94 17.85
CA PHE A 88 -14.02 -8.32 19.27
C PHE A 88 -15.47 -8.63 19.67
N GLY A 89 -16.23 -9.28 18.78
CA GLY A 89 -17.63 -9.64 19.01
C GLY A 89 -18.63 -8.50 18.87
N SER A 90 -18.20 -7.31 18.48
CA SER A 90 -19.06 -6.12 18.35
C SER A 90 -19.11 -5.60 16.92
N PHE A 91 -20.31 -5.19 16.48
CA PHE A 91 -20.49 -4.49 15.22
C PHE A 91 -20.10 -3.02 15.36
N VAL A 92 -19.22 -2.55 14.49
CA VAL A 92 -18.77 -1.16 14.42
C VAL A 92 -19.26 -0.55 13.12
N ARG A 93 -20.18 0.42 13.21
CA ARG A 93 -20.80 1.05 12.02
C ARG A 93 -19.80 1.75 11.11
N GLN A 94 -18.75 2.32 11.68
CA GLN A 94 -17.65 2.95 10.96
C GLN A 94 -16.32 2.46 11.53
N LEU A 95 -15.86 1.31 11.05
CA LEU A 95 -14.57 0.76 11.41
C LEU A 95 -13.46 1.45 10.61
N GLY A 96 -13.55 1.39 9.29
CA GLY A 96 -12.62 2.02 8.35
C GLY A 96 -11.17 1.56 8.42
N ASP A 97 -10.35 2.12 7.56
CA ASP A 97 -8.91 1.86 7.48
C ASP A 97 -8.13 2.66 8.53
N GLY A 98 -7.92 2.08 9.72
CA GLY A 98 -7.25 2.76 10.84
C GLY A 98 -5.73 2.89 10.68
N ARG A 99 -5.10 2.19 9.73
CA ARG A 99 -3.65 2.21 9.44
C ARG A 99 -3.31 1.83 8.01
N ALA A 100 -4.30 1.77 7.15
CA ALA A 100 -4.11 1.45 5.74
C ALA A 100 -4.52 2.64 4.89
N ILE A 101 -3.80 2.85 3.79
CA ILE A 101 -4.03 3.92 2.83
C ILE A 101 -3.97 3.31 1.44
N LEU A 102 -5.10 3.35 0.74
CA LEU A 102 -5.18 2.98 -0.67
C LEU A 102 -4.50 4.08 -1.49
N LEU A 103 -3.48 3.71 -2.27
CA LEU A 103 -2.80 4.63 -3.19
C LEU A 103 -3.60 4.79 -4.49
N GLY A 104 -4.26 3.72 -4.91
CA GLY A 104 -5.04 3.67 -6.13
C GLY A 104 -5.29 2.24 -6.57
N GLU A 105 -5.96 2.11 -7.72
CA GLU A 105 -6.31 0.83 -8.33
C GLU A 105 -5.53 0.65 -9.63
N VAL A 106 -5.03 -0.55 -9.88
CA VAL A 106 -4.32 -0.92 -11.10
C VAL A 106 -5.02 -2.07 -11.82
N VAL A 107 -4.95 -2.10 -13.13
CA VAL A 107 -5.36 -3.27 -13.91
C VAL A 107 -4.11 -4.07 -14.25
N GLY A 108 -4.00 -5.25 -13.68
CA GLY A 108 -2.85 -6.14 -13.91
C GLY A 108 -2.80 -6.70 -15.34
N THR A 109 -1.70 -7.39 -15.64
CA THR A 109 -1.48 -8.01 -16.96
C THR A 109 -2.50 -9.10 -17.29
N ASP A 110 -3.20 -9.62 -16.28
CA ASP A 110 -4.31 -10.57 -16.39
C ASP A 110 -5.69 -9.89 -16.56
N GLY A 111 -5.72 -8.57 -16.75
CA GLY A 111 -6.93 -7.77 -16.91
C GLY A 111 -7.76 -7.57 -15.65
N LYS A 112 -7.29 -8.01 -14.48
CA LYS A 112 -8.01 -7.85 -13.23
C LYS A 112 -7.61 -6.57 -12.51
N ARG A 113 -8.62 -5.84 -12.01
CA ARG A 113 -8.44 -4.66 -11.17
C ARG A 113 -8.02 -5.07 -9.75
N ARG A 114 -7.05 -4.37 -9.21
CA ARG A 114 -6.55 -4.59 -7.84
C ARG A 114 -6.21 -3.28 -7.16
N ASP A 115 -6.52 -3.22 -5.89
CA ASP A 115 -6.13 -2.14 -5.01
C ASP A 115 -4.64 -2.23 -4.65
N VAL A 116 -3.93 -1.11 -4.71
CA VAL A 116 -2.57 -0.97 -4.18
C VAL A 116 -2.65 -0.17 -2.89
N GLN A 117 -2.45 -0.85 -1.77
CA GLN A 117 -2.65 -0.29 -0.44
C GLN A 117 -1.39 -0.40 0.40
N LEU A 118 -1.04 0.68 1.10
CA LEU A 118 -0.01 0.67 2.14
C LEU A 118 -0.66 0.34 3.48
N LYS A 119 -0.06 -0.57 4.26
CA LYS A 119 -0.51 -0.92 5.60
C LYS A 119 0.55 -0.57 6.64
N GLY A 120 0.18 0.15 7.68
CA GLY A 120 1.10 0.77 8.61
C GLY A 120 1.61 2.15 8.15
N ALA A 121 0.89 2.79 7.22
CA ALA A 121 1.31 4.02 6.54
C ALA A 121 1.09 5.30 7.35
N GLY A 122 0.63 5.20 8.58
CA GLY A 122 0.38 6.32 9.47
C GLY A 122 -1.09 6.48 9.85
N ARG A 123 -1.37 7.58 10.53
CA ARG A 123 -2.71 7.88 11.04
C ARG A 123 -3.69 8.20 9.92
N THR A 124 -4.92 7.74 10.12
CA THR A 124 -6.08 8.08 9.31
C THR A 124 -7.20 8.61 10.21
N PRO A 125 -8.28 9.17 9.70
CA PRO A 125 -9.45 9.53 10.50
C PRO A 125 -10.07 8.34 11.26
N PHE A 126 -9.75 7.11 10.87
CA PHE A 126 -10.28 5.87 11.45
C PHE A 126 -9.32 5.19 12.45
N SER A 127 -8.20 5.82 12.82
CA SER A 127 -7.16 5.21 13.67
C SER A 127 -7.56 5.04 15.15
N ARG A 128 -8.66 5.64 15.58
CA ARG A 128 -9.18 5.50 16.97
C ARG A 128 -8.11 5.77 18.05
N GLY A 129 -7.27 6.79 17.85
CA GLY A 129 -6.18 7.15 18.75
C GLY A 129 -4.87 6.36 18.54
N GLY A 130 -4.85 5.35 17.68
CA GLY A 130 -3.60 4.65 17.30
C GLY A 130 -2.67 5.52 16.45
N ASP A 131 -1.41 5.11 16.33
CA ASP A 131 -0.39 5.79 15.53
C ASP A 131 -0.46 5.47 14.03
N GLY A 132 -1.27 4.48 13.65
CA GLY A 132 -1.40 4.02 12.28
C GLY A 132 -0.20 3.20 11.77
N ARG A 133 0.71 2.80 12.65
CA ARG A 133 1.87 1.97 12.32
C ARG A 133 1.57 0.48 12.46
N ALA A 134 2.45 -0.36 11.93
CA ALA A 134 2.39 -1.81 12.03
C ALA A 134 3.76 -2.36 12.46
N ALA A 135 3.77 -3.16 13.52
CA ALA A 135 4.99 -3.82 13.96
C ALA A 135 5.48 -4.87 12.93
N LEU A 136 6.78 -5.04 12.81
CA LEU A 136 7.41 -5.90 11.78
C LEU A 136 6.93 -7.37 11.85
N GLY A 137 6.81 -7.93 13.04
CA GLY A 137 6.36 -9.33 13.21
C GLY A 137 4.99 -9.60 12.57
N PRO A 138 3.93 -8.84 12.90
CA PRO A 138 2.64 -8.91 12.20
C PRO A 138 2.73 -8.70 10.70
N VAL A 139 3.55 -7.76 10.21
CA VAL A 139 3.74 -7.50 8.77
C VAL A 139 4.31 -8.74 8.07
N LEU A 140 5.36 -9.33 8.62
CA LEU A 140 5.96 -10.55 8.04
C LEU A 140 5.00 -11.73 8.08
N ARG A 141 4.23 -11.88 9.16
CA ARG A 141 3.20 -12.93 9.25
C ARG A 141 2.13 -12.73 8.18
N GLU A 142 1.62 -11.53 7.99
CA GLU A 142 0.64 -11.25 6.93
C GLU A 142 1.22 -11.54 5.55
N TYR A 143 2.48 -11.17 5.30
CA TYR A 143 3.17 -11.47 4.03
C TYR A 143 3.21 -12.98 3.76
N VAL A 144 3.72 -13.76 4.70
CA VAL A 144 3.88 -15.22 4.54
C VAL A 144 2.52 -15.91 4.42
N VAL A 145 1.57 -15.57 5.29
CA VAL A 145 0.27 -16.24 5.33
C VAL A 145 -0.57 -15.90 4.11
N SER A 146 -0.60 -14.63 3.67
CA SER A 146 -1.38 -14.24 2.49
C SER A 146 -0.86 -14.91 1.22
N GLU A 147 0.46 -15.02 1.05
CA GLU A 147 1.04 -15.71 -0.10
C GLU A 147 0.82 -17.23 -0.04
N ALA A 148 0.90 -17.83 1.15
CA ALA A 148 0.55 -19.24 1.33
C ALA A 148 -0.92 -19.52 0.99
N MET A 149 -1.85 -18.67 1.45
CA MET A 149 -3.28 -18.79 1.12
C MET A 149 -3.52 -18.67 -0.39
N ALA A 150 -2.86 -17.70 -1.04
CA ALA A 150 -2.95 -17.54 -2.49
C ALA A 150 -2.42 -18.78 -3.24
N ALA A 151 -1.31 -19.37 -2.79
CA ALA A 151 -0.75 -20.59 -3.36
C ALA A 151 -1.68 -21.80 -3.19
N LEU A 152 -2.47 -21.84 -2.13
CA LEU A 152 -3.51 -22.85 -1.88
C LEU A 152 -4.82 -22.59 -2.66
N GLY A 153 -4.89 -21.52 -3.48
CA GLY A 153 -6.09 -21.17 -4.24
C GLY A 153 -7.18 -20.49 -3.43
N VAL A 154 -6.89 -20.05 -2.21
CA VAL A 154 -7.85 -19.31 -1.37
C VAL A 154 -7.81 -17.83 -1.75
N PRO A 155 -8.95 -17.22 -2.12
CA PRO A 155 -9.01 -15.79 -2.38
C PRO A 155 -8.55 -14.98 -1.16
N THR A 156 -7.55 -14.12 -1.36
CA THR A 156 -6.97 -13.33 -0.27
C THR A 156 -6.33 -12.06 -0.83
N THR A 157 -6.09 -11.08 0.04
CA THR A 157 -5.16 -9.99 -0.28
C THR A 157 -3.76 -10.56 -0.49
N ARG A 158 -2.97 -9.91 -1.34
CA ARG A 158 -1.61 -10.31 -1.67
C ARG A 158 -0.62 -9.32 -1.08
N ALA A 159 0.55 -9.80 -0.70
CA ALA A 159 1.63 -8.95 -0.22
C ALA A 159 2.62 -8.66 -1.35
N LEU A 160 2.68 -7.40 -1.79
CA LEU A 160 3.61 -6.95 -2.84
C LEU A 160 5.02 -6.76 -2.27
N ALA A 161 5.12 -6.11 -1.12
CA ALA A 161 6.40 -5.85 -0.47
C ALA A 161 6.26 -5.70 1.05
N ALA A 162 7.40 -5.81 1.74
CA ALA A 162 7.56 -5.41 3.13
C ALA A 162 8.77 -4.49 3.25
N VAL A 163 8.61 -3.41 4.03
CA VAL A 163 9.66 -2.42 4.31
C VAL A 163 9.73 -2.14 5.81
N THR A 164 10.89 -1.74 6.31
CA THR A 164 11.04 -1.13 7.64
C THR A 164 11.05 0.39 7.51
N THR A 165 10.76 1.09 8.60
CA THR A 165 10.60 2.55 8.62
C THR A 165 11.82 3.28 9.19
N GLY A 166 12.72 2.57 9.89
CA GLY A 166 13.78 3.17 10.69
C GLY A 166 13.28 3.82 11.98
N GLU A 167 12.02 3.56 12.35
CA GLU A 167 11.38 4.01 13.59
C GLU A 167 11.23 2.82 14.54
N VAL A 168 11.29 3.09 15.86
CA VAL A 168 11.16 2.10 16.94
C VAL A 168 9.80 2.23 17.59
#